data_5abb5db6a379d8f9b0da5a6257c77dc6
#
_entry.id   5abb5db6a379d8f9b0da5a6257c77dc6
#
_cell.length_a   1.000
_cell.length_b   1.000
_cell.length_c   1.000
_cell.angle_alpha   90.00
_cell.angle_beta   90.00
_cell.angle_gamma   90.00
#
_symmetry.space_group_name_H-M   'P 1'
#
loop_
_entity.id
_entity.type
_entity.pdbx_description
1 polymer ?
#
loop_
_entity_poly.entity_id
_entity_poly.type
_entity_poly.pdbx_seq_one_letter_code
_entity_poly.pdbx_strand_id
1 'polypeptide(L)'
;MKKIYGSANEALEGLLFDGMFIAAGGFGLCGLPENLLAAIRDAGTQNLTFASNNAGVDDFGIGILLQTRQVKKMIASYVGENDTFMQQYLSGELELEFNPQGTLAERMRSAGCGIPGFYTKTGVGTVIAEGKEHKEFNGETYILETGLYADVSIVKAWKADETGNLVFRKTARNFNPPAAMCGKICVAEVEEIVPTGSLDPDLIHLPGIYVH
;
A
#
# COMPACT_ATOMS: atom_id res chain seq x y z
N MET A 1 -5.30 -15.12 19.11
CA MET A 1 -5.71 -13.75 18.69
C MET A 1 -6.80 -13.91 17.63
N LYS A 2 -7.88 -13.14 17.69
CA LYS A 2 -8.93 -13.17 16.66
C LYS A 2 -8.34 -12.63 15.35
N LYS A 3 -8.43 -13.39 14.25
CA LYS A 3 -7.94 -12.97 12.92
C LYS A 3 -9.06 -12.77 11.89
N ILE A 4 -10.26 -13.25 12.18
CA ILE A 4 -11.40 -13.18 11.26
C ILE A 4 -12.42 -12.19 11.81
N TYR A 5 -12.84 -11.27 10.96
CA TYR A 5 -13.81 -10.22 11.24
C TYR A 5 -14.96 -10.29 10.26
N GLY A 6 -16.16 -9.93 10.70
CA GLY A 6 -17.37 -10.01 9.89
C GLY A 6 -17.54 -8.84 8.91
N SER A 7 -16.79 -7.76 9.10
CA SER A 7 -16.85 -6.57 8.25
C SER A 7 -15.55 -5.77 8.27
N ALA A 8 -15.37 -4.90 7.27
CA ALA A 8 -14.26 -3.95 7.21
C ALA A 8 -14.24 -2.99 8.41
N ASN A 9 -15.41 -2.52 8.85
CA ASN A 9 -15.54 -1.63 10.03
C ASN A 9 -15.06 -2.34 11.30
N GLU A 10 -15.48 -3.60 11.52
CA GLU A 10 -15.02 -4.38 12.67
C GLU A 10 -13.52 -4.64 12.65
N ALA A 11 -12.97 -4.91 11.46
CA ALA A 11 -11.52 -5.16 11.29
C ALA A 11 -10.65 -3.91 11.52
N LEU A 12 -11.20 -2.72 11.31
CA LEU A 12 -10.51 -1.44 11.50
C LEU A 12 -10.81 -0.76 12.84
N GLU A 13 -11.71 -1.34 13.64
CA GLU A 13 -12.11 -0.76 14.94
C GLU A 13 -10.89 -0.59 15.87
N GLY A 14 -10.68 0.64 16.35
CA GLY A 14 -9.57 0.98 17.24
C GLY A 14 -8.19 1.04 16.58
N LEU A 15 -8.08 0.84 15.27
CA LEU A 15 -6.81 0.94 14.53
C LEU A 15 -6.57 2.33 13.92
N LEU A 16 -7.64 3.04 13.54
CA LEU A 16 -7.53 4.29 12.80
C LEU A 16 -7.29 5.49 13.74
N PHE A 17 -6.37 6.37 13.33
CA PHE A 17 -6.09 7.64 14.01
C PHE A 17 -5.64 8.70 12.99
N ASP A 18 -5.88 9.98 13.30
CA ASP A 18 -5.49 11.09 12.44
C ASP A 18 -3.97 11.18 12.26
N GLY A 19 -3.56 11.43 11.03
CA GLY A 19 -2.15 11.54 10.65
C GLY A 19 -1.43 10.20 10.42
N MET A 20 -2.13 9.07 10.51
CA MET A 20 -1.51 7.76 10.30
C MET A 20 -1.01 7.55 8.87
N PHE A 21 -0.05 6.64 8.73
CA PHE A 21 0.46 6.20 7.44
C PHE A 21 -0.13 4.83 7.06
N ILE A 22 -0.81 4.78 5.92
CA ILE A 22 -1.45 3.57 5.37
C ILE A 22 -0.77 3.17 4.07
N ALA A 23 -0.37 1.90 3.96
CA ALA A 23 0.03 1.30 2.68
C ALA A 23 -1.15 0.52 2.09
N ALA A 24 -1.50 0.80 0.84
CA ALA A 24 -2.61 0.14 0.16
C ALA A 24 -2.11 -0.69 -1.04
N GLY A 25 -2.58 -1.94 -1.12
CA GLY A 25 -2.42 -2.77 -2.31
C GLY A 25 -3.25 -2.28 -3.48
N GLY A 26 -3.11 -2.93 -4.62
CA GLY A 26 -3.81 -2.58 -5.85
C GLY A 26 -2.91 -1.93 -6.90
N PHE A 27 -3.39 -1.94 -8.14
CA PHE A 27 -2.77 -1.32 -9.30
C PHE A 27 -3.86 -0.88 -10.27
N GLY A 28 -3.95 0.39 -10.59
CA GLY A 28 -5.12 0.93 -11.28
C GLY A 28 -6.38 0.66 -10.46
N LEU A 29 -7.32 -0.04 -11.05
CA LEU A 29 -8.56 -0.46 -10.38
C LEU A 29 -8.54 -1.95 -9.98
N CYS A 30 -7.40 -2.64 -10.18
CA CYS A 30 -7.31 -4.08 -9.95
C CYS A 30 -6.74 -4.39 -8.56
N GLY A 31 -7.45 -5.23 -7.81
CA GLY A 31 -6.98 -5.71 -6.49
C GLY A 31 -7.01 -4.66 -5.38
N LEU A 32 -7.92 -3.71 -5.46
CA LEU A 32 -8.14 -2.71 -4.41
C LEU A 32 -9.01 -3.28 -3.28
N PRO A 33 -8.68 -3.02 -2.01
CA PRO A 33 -9.50 -3.38 -0.86
C PRO A 33 -10.65 -2.37 -0.67
N GLU A 34 -11.68 -2.46 -1.50
CA GLU A 34 -12.75 -1.47 -1.65
C GLU A 34 -13.55 -1.24 -0.37
N ASN A 35 -13.89 -2.33 0.35
CA ASN A 35 -14.66 -2.23 1.59
C ASN A 35 -13.83 -1.61 2.72
N LEU A 36 -12.51 -1.90 2.78
CA LEU A 36 -11.62 -1.27 3.74
C LEU A 36 -11.45 0.23 3.44
N LEU A 37 -11.31 0.61 2.17
CA LEU A 37 -11.26 2.03 1.77
C LEU A 37 -12.55 2.77 2.10
N ALA A 38 -13.72 2.16 1.85
CA ALA A 38 -15.01 2.72 2.23
C ALA A 38 -15.14 2.88 3.76
N ALA A 39 -14.70 1.89 4.53
CA ALA A 39 -14.72 1.96 6.00
C ALA A 39 -13.80 3.08 6.54
N ILE A 40 -12.62 3.29 5.95
CA ILE A 40 -11.73 4.41 6.30
C ILE A 40 -12.39 5.76 5.98
N ARG A 41 -13.06 5.88 4.80
CA ARG A 41 -13.81 7.07 4.45
C ARG A 41 -14.90 7.36 5.49
N ASP A 42 -15.69 6.37 5.82
CA ASP A 42 -16.85 6.51 6.71
C ASP A 42 -16.44 6.76 8.17
N ALA A 43 -15.25 6.30 8.58
CA ALA A 43 -14.65 6.64 9.87
C ALA A 43 -14.24 8.11 10.00
N GLY A 44 -14.05 8.82 8.87
CA GLY A 44 -13.74 10.24 8.85
C GLY A 44 -12.33 10.60 9.34
N THR A 45 -11.43 9.63 9.46
CA THR A 45 -10.03 9.83 9.88
C THR A 45 -9.31 10.80 8.95
N GLN A 46 -8.57 11.77 9.49
CA GLN A 46 -8.03 12.92 8.75
C GLN A 46 -6.49 12.89 8.66
N ASN A 47 -5.97 13.72 7.73
CA ASN A 47 -4.53 13.95 7.54
C ASN A 47 -3.74 12.67 7.20
N LEU A 48 -4.36 11.74 6.52
CA LEU A 48 -3.76 10.45 6.19
C LEU A 48 -2.60 10.59 5.20
N THR A 49 -1.56 9.78 5.39
CA THR A 49 -0.55 9.52 4.37
C THR A 49 -0.84 8.17 3.74
N PHE A 50 -0.92 8.11 2.41
CA PHE A 50 -1.09 6.86 1.68
C PHE A 50 0.13 6.54 0.82
N ALA A 51 0.62 5.29 0.87
CA ALA A 51 1.51 4.73 -0.13
C ALA A 51 0.75 3.70 -0.98
N SER A 52 0.64 3.97 -2.27
CA SER A 52 0.02 3.08 -3.25
C SER A 52 0.54 3.38 -4.66
N ASN A 53 0.40 2.46 -5.61
CA ASN A 53 0.83 2.69 -6.98
C ASN A 53 0.22 3.98 -7.58
N ASN A 54 -1.09 4.16 -7.37
CA ASN A 54 -1.87 5.33 -7.78
C ASN A 54 -3.06 5.50 -6.81
N ALA A 55 -3.95 6.45 -7.07
CA ALA A 55 -5.12 6.71 -6.22
C ALA A 55 -6.44 6.16 -6.80
N GLY A 56 -6.38 5.27 -7.80
CA GLY A 56 -7.58 4.84 -8.53
C GLY A 56 -8.08 5.96 -9.45
N VAL A 57 -9.38 6.09 -9.57
CA VAL A 57 -10.09 7.19 -10.26
C VAL A 57 -10.88 8.01 -9.24
N ASP A 58 -11.53 9.11 -9.65
CA ASP A 58 -12.19 10.05 -8.74
C ASP A 58 -13.17 9.40 -7.75
N ASP A 59 -14.01 8.47 -8.22
CA ASP A 59 -15.08 7.85 -7.44
C ASP A 59 -14.81 6.39 -7.03
N PHE A 60 -13.57 5.91 -7.24
CA PHE A 60 -13.19 4.53 -6.91
C PHE A 60 -11.73 4.40 -6.45
N GLY A 61 -11.49 3.49 -5.51
CA GLY A 61 -10.19 3.31 -4.89
C GLY A 61 -9.90 4.42 -3.88
N ILE A 62 -8.64 4.86 -3.79
CA ILE A 62 -8.25 5.95 -2.87
C ILE A 62 -8.88 7.29 -3.28
N GLY A 63 -9.35 7.43 -4.52
CA GLY A 63 -10.06 8.61 -4.99
C GLY A 63 -11.21 9.03 -4.10
N ILE A 64 -11.98 8.09 -3.52
CA ILE A 64 -13.07 8.39 -2.59
C ILE A 64 -12.60 9.12 -1.31
N LEU A 65 -11.36 8.88 -0.88
CA LEU A 65 -10.73 9.55 0.27
C LEU A 65 -10.14 10.91 -0.10
N LEU A 66 -9.73 11.09 -1.36
CA LEU A 66 -9.33 12.41 -1.89
C LEU A 66 -10.54 13.33 -2.00
N GLN A 67 -11.69 12.84 -2.46
CA GLN A 67 -12.92 13.61 -2.52
C GLN A 67 -13.35 14.14 -1.14
N THR A 68 -13.18 13.36 -0.09
CA THR A 68 -13.50 13.75 1.30
C THR A 68 -12.36 14.52 1.99
N ARG A 69 -11.25 14.76 1.29
CA ARG A 69 -10.05 15.46 1.81
C ARG A 69 -9.44 14.84 3.06
N GLN A 70 -9.56 13.54 3.20
CA GLN A 70 -8.97 12.81 4.30
C GLN A 70 -7.47 12.55 4.12
N VAL A 71 -6.98 12.59 2.87
CA VAL A 71 -5.58 12.34 2.52
C VAL A 71 -4.81 13.65 2.45
N LYS A 72 -3.75 13.78 3.25
CA LYS A 72 -2.82 14.90 3.24
C LYS A 72 -1.63 14.66 2.32
N LYS A 73 -1.15 13.41 2.22
CA LYS A 73 0.03 13.05 1.43
C LYS A 73 -0.17 11.73 0.68
N MET A 74 0.22 11.73 -0.59
CA MET A 74 0.36 10.51 -1.41
C MET A 74 1.83 10.20 -1.66
N ILE A 75 2.22 8.93 -1.51
CA ILE A 75 3.49 8.36 -1.97
C ILE A 75 3.12 7.40 -3.11
N ALA A 76 3.32 7.84 -4.36
CA ALA A 76 2.77 7.17 -5.53
C ALA A 76 3.71 7.19 -6.72
N SER A 77 3.49 6.29 -7.68
CA SER A 77 4.24 6.25 -8.94
C SER A 77 3.46 6.83 -10.12
N TYR A 78 2.18 7.10 -9.96
CA TYR A 78 1.31 7.59 -11.02
C TYR A 78 0.16 8.45 -10.48
N VAL A 79 -0.16 9.53 -11.17
CA VAL A 79 -1.18 10.53 -10.77
C VAL A 79 -2.35 10.59 -11.76
N GLY A 80 -2.16 10.11 -12.99
CA GLY A 80 -3.17 10.22 -14.07
C GLY A 80 -4.48 9.50 -13.77
N GLU A 81 -5.52 9.82 -14.57
CA GLU A 81 -6.86 9.23 -14.51
C GLU A 81 -7.65 9.54 -13.21
N ASN A 82 -7.18 10.52 -12.41
CA ASN A 82 -7.87 11.01 -11.23
C ASN A 82 -7.77 12.54 -11.20
N ASP A 83 -8.83 13.22 -11.59
CA ASP A 83 -8.86 14.69 -11.71
C ASP A 83 -8.79 15.35 -10.33
N THR A 84 -9.42 14.76 -9.32
CA THR A 84 -9.37 15.24 -7.93
C THR A 84 -7.94 15.20 -7.41
N PHE A 85 -7.19 14.13 -7.68
CA PHE A 85 -5.77 14.02 -7.31
C PHE A 85 -4.95 15.13 -7.97
N MET A 86 -5.10 15.29 -9.30
CA MET A 86 -4.38 16.34 -10.04
C MET A 86 -4.68 17.73 -9.51
N GLN A 87 -5.95 18.05 -9.28
CA GLN A 87 -6.36 19.38 -8.80
C GLN A 87 -5.81 19.67 -7.40
N GLN A 88 -5.92 18.74 -6.46
CA GLN A 88 -5.40 18.90 -5.10
C GLN A 88 -3.87 19.01 -5.07
N TYR A 89 -3.17 18.27 -5.91
CA TYR A 89 -1.71 18.39 -6.05
C TYR A 89 -1.30 19.73 -6.63
N LEU A 90 -1.91 20.16 -7.73
CA LEU A 90 -1.56 21.43 -8.40
C LEU A 90 -1.93 22.66 -7.55
N SER A 91 -2.97 22.59 -6.74
CA SER A 91 -3.33 23.67 -5.79
C SER A 91 -2.45 23.71 -4.54
N GLY A 92 -1.62 22.66 -4.29
CA GLY A 92 -0.81 22.54 -3.10
C GLY A 92 -1.57 22.03 -1.86
N GLU A 93 -2.82 21.59 -2.03
CA GLU A 93 -3.64 21.01 -0.96
C GLU A 93 -3.15 19.59 -0.58
N LEU A 94 -2.69 18.80 -1.57
CA LEU A 94 -2.20 17.45 -1.42
C LEU A 94 -0.68 17.40 -1.63
N GLU A 95 0.05 16.90 -0.65
CA GLU A 95 1.48 16.59 -0.81
C GLU A 95 1.67 15.33 -1.66
N LEU A 96 2.62 15.36 -2.59
CA LEU A 96 2.99 14.20 -3.41
C LEU A 96 4.47 13.90 -3.30
N GLU A 97 4.79 12.68 -2.91
CA GLU A 97 6.11 12.08 -3.03
C GLU A 97 6.13 11.11 -4.22
N PHE A 98 6.72 11.54 -5.32
CA PHE A 98 6.84 10.71 -6.51
C PHE A 98 7.89 9.61 -6.32
N ASN A 99 7.51 8.38 -6.64
CA ASN A 99 8.41 7.23 -6.60
C ASN A 99 8.36 6.48 -7.93
N PRO A 100 9.49 6.11 -8.53
CA PRO A 100 9.48 5.14 -9.61
C PRO A 100 8.80 3.85 -9.15
N GLN A 101 7.97 3.25 -10.01
CA GLN A 101 7.07 2.17 -9.61
C GLN A 101 7.78 0.98 -8.95
N GLY A 102 8.89 0.50 -9.55
CA GLY A 102 9.68 -0.58 -8.97
C GLY A 102 10.33 -0.18 -7.64
N THR A 103 10.76 1.09 -7.51
CA THR A 103 11.31 1.63 -6.26
C THR A 103 10.24 1.67 -5.15
N LEU A 104 9.02 2.08 -5.48
CA LEU A 104 7.90 2.06 -4.52
C LEU A 104 7.64 0.66 -3.98
N ALA A 105 7.56 -0.34 -4.87
CA ALA A 105 7.39 -1.74 -4.48
C ALA A 105 8.54 -2.24 -3.61
N GLU A 106 9.78 -1.91 -3.97
CA GLU A 106 10.97 -2.34 -3.24
C GLU A 106 11.10 -1.63 -1.88
N ARG A 107 10.71 -0.37 -1.76
CA ARG A 107 10.64 0.35 -0.47
C ARG A 107 9.63 -0.29 0.50
N MET A 108 8.48 -0.77 -0.01
CA MET A 108 7.54 -1.55 0.79
C MET A 108 8.12 -2.91 1.19
N ARG A 109 8.67 -3.65 0.21
CA ARG A 109 9.25 -4.97 0.45
C ARG A 109 10.42 -4.91 1.43
N SER A 110 11.34 -3.97 1.26
CA SER A 110 12.51 -3.82 2.14
C SER A 110 12.10 -3.55 3.59
N ALA A 111 11.11 -2.71 3.83
CA ALA A 111 10.56 -2.48 5.16
C ALA A 111 10.05 -3.79 5.78
N GLY A 112 9.26 -4.56 5.03
CA GLY A 112 8.71 -5.84 5.50
C GLY A 112 9.76 -6.93 5.73
N CYS A 113 10.95 -6.80 5.13
CA CYS A 113 12.09 -7.69 5.35
C CYS A 113 13.10 -7.17 6.40
N GLY A 114 12.81 -6.04 7.05
CA GLY A 114 13.72 -5.44 8.02
C GLY A 114 14.97 -4.79 7.41
N ILE A 115 14.93 -4.47 6.10
CA ILE A 115 16.00 -3.78 5.36
C ILE A 115 15.70 -2.28 5.38
N PRO A 116 16.48 -1.45 6.09
CA PRO A 116 16.15 -0.04 6.29
C PRO A 116 16.29 0.80 5.01
N GLY A 117 17.11 0.37 4.06
CA GLY A 117 17.33 1.05 2.80
C GLY A 117 18.15 0.22 1.83
N PHE A 118 18.13 0.61 0.58
CA PHE A 118 18.86 -0.05 -0.52
C PHE A 118 19.31 0.98 -1.55
N TYR A 119 20.35 0.64 -2.30
CA TYR A 119 20.83 1.48 -3.40
C TYR A 119 20.23 1.02 -4.73
N THR A 120 19.77 1.98 -5.54
CA THR A 120 19.21 1.73 -6.87
C THR A 120 19.74 2.71 -7.90
N LYS A 121 19.83 2.29 -9.17
CA LYS A 121 20.11 3.19 -10.29
C LYS A 121 18.89 4.00 -10.71
N THR A 122 17.69 3.50 -10.41
CA THR A 122 16.43 4.12 -10.85
C THR A 122 16.29 5.50 -10.23
N GLY A 123 16.14 6.52 -11.07
CA GLY A 123 16.02 7.90 -10.63
C GLY A 123 17.32 8.70 -10.61
N VAL A 124 18.49 8.07 -10.79
CA VAL A 124 19.77 8.81 -10.91
C VAL A 124 19.72 9.79 -12.06
N GLY A 125 20.15 11.05 -11.82
CA GLY A 125 20.12 12.13 -12.82
C GLY A 125 18.75 12.76 -13.05
N THR A 126 17.77 12.46 -12.22
CA THR A 126 16.42 13.06 -12.24
C THR A 126 16.10 13.76 -10.91
N VAL A 127 14.99 14.47 -10.84
CA VAL A 127 14.48 15.10 -9.60
C VAL A 127 14.29 14.10 -8.45
N ILE A 128 14.12 12.82 -8.77
CA ILE A 128 14.00 11.75 -7.76
C ILE A 128 15.27 11.60 -6.92
N ALA A 129 16.43 11.93 -7.48
CA ALA A 129 17.72 11.82 -6.80
C ALA A 129 18.06 13.02 -5.90
N GLU A 130 17.28 14.11 -5.98
CA GLU A 130 17.55 15.33 -5.21
C GLU A 130 17.46 15.06 -3.70
N GLY A 131 18.49 15.49 -2.96
CA GLY A 131 18.57 15.32 -1.51
C GLY A 131 18.87 13.90 -1.02
N LYS A 132 19.03 12.92 -1.93
CA LYS A 132 19.36 11.53 -1.56
C LYS A 132 20.87 11.28 -1.57
N GLU A 133 21.34 10.37 -0.74
CA GLU A 133 22.74 9.92 -0.75
C GLU A 133 23.05 9.22 -2.08
N HIS A 134 24.19 9.60 -2.68
CA HIS A 134 24.73 8.97 -3.87
C HIS A 134 25.93 8.10 -3.50
N LYS A 135 26.03 6.93 -4.11
CA LYS A 135 27.16 6.02 -3.92
C LYS A 135 27.52 5.31 -5.21
N GLU A 136 28.83 5.15 -5.43
CA GLU A 136 29.33 4.43 -6.59
C GLU A 136 29.56 2.95 -6.27
N PHE A 137 29.13 2.09 -7.17
CA PHE A 137 29.43 0.67 -7.20
C PHE A 137 29.89 0.28 -8.60
N ASN A 138 31.09 -0.27 -8.72
CA ASN A 138 31.68 -0.71 -10.00
C ASN A 138 31.69 0.37 -11.09
N GLY A 139 31.93 1.63 -10.70
CA GLY A 139 31.97 2.77 -11.61
C GLY A 139 30.61 3.31 -12.06
N GLU A 140 29.52 2.87 -11.42
CA GLU A 140 28.17 3.35 -11.69
C GLU A 140 27.56 3.98 -10.45
N THR A 141 26.87 5.10 -10.63
CA THR A 141 26.21 5.84 -9.54
C THR A 141 24.86 5.24 -9.19
N TYR A 142 24.57 5.17 -7.90
CA TYR A 142 23.30 4.74 -7.30
C TYR A 142 22.81 5.77 -6.29
N ILE A 143 21.52 5.80 -6.01
CA ILE A 143 20.92 6.59 -4.94
C ILE A 143 20.37 5.67 -3.84
N LEU A 144 20.44 6.15 -2.59
CA LEU A 144 19.85 5.47 -1.45
C LEU A 144 18.34 5.71 -1.40
N GLU A 145 17.59 4.64 -1.33
CA GLU A 145 16.16 4.63 -1.03
C GLU A 145 15.89 3.97 0.32
N THR A 146 14.95 4.52 1.10
CA THR A 146 14.61 3.99 2.42
C THR A 146 13.31 3.21 2.41
N GLY A 147 13.18 2.22 3.31
CA GLY A 147 11.95 1.45 3.46
C GLY A 147 10.75 2.30 3.88
N LEU A 148 9.56 1.89 3.47
CA LEU A 148 8.27 2.48 3.87
C LEU A 148 7.67 1.64 5.00
N TYR A 149 7.56 2.21 6.19
CA TYR A 149 7.03 1.55 7.38
C TYR A 149 5.66 2.13 7.71
N ALA A 150 4.59 1.49 7.22
CA ALA A 150 3.23 1.95 7.45
C ALA A 150 2.72 1.54 8.85
N ASP A 151 1.83 2.34 9.42
CA ASP A 151 1.13 1.98 10.66
C ASP A 151 0.14 0.85 10.40
N VAL A 152 -0.61 0.95 9.30
CA VAL A 152 -1.53 -0.07 8.83
C VAL A 152 -1.32 -0.31 7.33
N SER A 153 -1.37 -1.57 6.90
CA SER A 153 -1.52 -1.90 5.49
C SER A 153 -2.89 -2.54 5.22
N ILE A 154 -3.47 -2.18 4.09
CA ILE A 154 -4.75 -2.71 3.61
C ILE A 154 -4.56 -3.38 2.25
N VAL A 155 -5.00 -4.62 2.12
CA VAL A 155 -4.79 -5.42 0.91
C VAL A 155 -6.03 -6.20 0.51
N LYS A 156 -6.11 -6.57 -0.77
CA LYS A 156 -7.17 -7.42 -1.31
C LYS A 156 -6.60 -8.74 -1.76
N ALA A 157 -7.18 -9.85 -1.28
CA ALA A 157 -6.84 -11.19 -1.75
C ALA A 157 -8.08 -11.93 -2.28
N TRP A 158 -7.84 -13.00 -3.04
CA TRP A 158 -8.90 -13.88 -3.49
C TRP A 158 -9.33 -14.83 -2.38
N LYS A 159 -8.39 -15.55 -1.78
CA LYS A 159 -8.65 -16.48 -0.68
C LYS A 159 -7.72 -16.22 0.49
N ALA A 160 -8.23 -16.45 1.69
CA ALA A 160 -7.44 -16.59 2.89
C ALA A 160 -7.84 -17.89 3.60
N ASP A 161 -6.89 -18.53 4.28
CA ASP A 161 -7.25 -19.48 5.32
C ASP A 161 -7.43 -18.76 6.67
N GLU A 162 -7.95 -19.48 7.67
CA GLU A 162 -8.25 -18.93 9.00
C GLU A 162 -7.00 -18.44 9.74
N THR A 163 -5.80 -18.82 9.30
CA THR A 163 -4.52 -18.36 9.86
C THR A 163 -3.94 -17.13 9.14
N GLY A 164 -4.61 -16.68 8.06
CA GLY A 164 -4.25 -15.49 7.31
C GLY A 164 -3.30 -15.74 6.13
N ASN A 165 -3.06 -16.98 5.72
CA ASN A 165 -2.33 -17.27 4.48
C ASN A 165 -3.16 -16.78 3.29
N LEU A 166 -2.55 -16.01 2.37
CA LEU A 166 -3.27 -15.38 1.27
C LEU A 166 -2.89 -15.96 -0.09
N VAL A 167 -3.92 -16.13 -0.92
CA VAL A 167 -3.80 -16.43 -2.35
C VAL A 167 -4.44 -15.29 -3.16
N PHE A 168 -3.67 -14.68 -4.04
CA PHE A 168 -4.14 -13.65 -4.97
C PHE A 168 -4.51 -14.29 -6.31
N ARG A 169 -5.42 -13.65 -7.05
CA ARG A 169 -5.86 -14.15 -8.35
C ARG A 169 -5.40 -13.24 -9.49
N LYS A 170 -4.69 -13.84 -10.47
CA LYS A 170 -4.23 -13.14 -11.69
C LYS A 170 -3.46 -11.85 -11.35
N THR A 171 -3.76 -10.75 -12.05
CA THR A 171 -3.09 -9.45 -11.89
C THR A 171 -3.42 -8.73 -10.58
N ALA A 172 -4.45 -9.15 -9.85
CA ALA A 172 -4.75 -8.61 -8.53
C ALA A 172 -3.67 -8.90 -7.47
N ARG A 173 -2.70 -9.77 -7.78
CA ARG A 173 -1.52 -9.95 -6.93
C ARG A 173 -0.71 -8.65 -6.81
N ASN A 174 -0.43 -7.97 -7.90
CA ASN A 174 0.27 -6.68 -8.04
C ASN A 174 1.01 -6.15 -6.79
N PHE A 175 0.65 -4.97 -6.26
CA PHE A 175 1.25 -4.37 -5.05
C PHE A 175 0.77 -4.97 -3.73
N ASN A 176 -0.21 -5.88 -3.74
CA ASN A 176 -0.78 -6.43 -2.51
C ASN A 176 0.26 -7.13 -1.61
N PRO A 177 1.15 -8.02 -2.10
CA PRO A 177 2.15 -8.64 -1.24
C PRO A 177 3.12 -7.64 -0.58
N PRO A 178 3.81 -6.75 -1.30
CA PRO A 178 4.72 -5.80 -0.66
C PRO A 178 4.01 -4.81 0.27
N ALA A 179 2.79 -4.38 -0.06
CA ALA A 179 2.00 -3.54 0.82
C ALA A 179 1.65 -4.26 2.12
N ALA A 180 1.22 -5.53 2.07
CA ALA A 180 0.93 -6.32 3.26
C ALA A 180 2.15 -6.42 4.20
N MET A 181 3.35 -6.56 3.63
CA MET A 181 4.59 -6.75 4.40
C MET A 181 5.05 -5.49 5.13
N CYS A 182 4.72 -4.29 4.65
CA CYS A 182 5.28 -3.04 5.16
C CYS A 182 4.49 -2.41 6.31
N GLY A 183 3.26 -2.86 6.58
CA GLY A 183 2.45 -2.38 7.69
C GLY A 183 2.80 -3.05 9.02
N LYS A 184 2.80 -2.29 10.11
CA LYS A 184 2.88 -2.86 11.47
C LYS A 184 1.70 -3.81 11.74
N ILE A 185 0.53 -3.45 11.21
CA ILE A 185 -0.68 -4.27 11.19
C ILE A 185 -1.14 -4.36 9.73
N CYS A 186 -1.43 -5.57 9.25
CA CYS A 186 -1.99 -5.79 7.93
C CYS A 186 -3.42 -6.31 8.07
N VAL A 187 -4.37 -5.61 7.43
CA VAL A 187 -5.76 -6.03 7.30
C VAL A 187 -6.02 -6.46 5.85
N ALA A 188 -6.48 -7.68 5.66
CA ALA A 188 -6.77 -8.24 4.35
C ALA A 188 -8.28 -8.36 4.11
N GLU A 189 -8.76 -7.71 3.06
CA GLU A 189 -10.10 -7.97 2.52
C GLU A 189 -10.02 -9.17 1.57
N VAL A 190 -10.87 -10.19 1.77
CA VAL A 190 -10.81 -11.43 1.00
C VAL A 190 -12.18 -11.80 0.44
N GLU A 191 -12.19 -12.44 -0.74
CA GLU A 191 -13.43 -12.90 -1.38
C GLU A 191 -13.94 -14.19 -0.72
N GLU A 192 -13.03 -15.06 -0.22
CA GLU A 192 -13.37 -16.34 0.37
C GLU A 192 -12.41 -16.67 1.51
N ILE A 193 -12.98 -17.03 2.68
CA ILE A 193 -12.23 -17.60 3.80
C ILE A 193 -12.42 -19.12 3.77
N VAL A 194 -11.32 -19.85 3.80
CA VAL A 194 -11.32 -21.32 3.74
C VAL A 194 -10.70 -21.92 5.01
N PRO A 195 -11.02 -23.17 5.37
CA PRO A 195 -10.44 -23.81 6.54
C PRO A 195 -8.91 -23.88 6.47
N THR A 196 -8.25 -23.75 7.62
CA THR A 196 -6.80 -23.96 7.75
C THR A 196 -6.37 -25.31 7.19
N GLY A 197 -5.32 -25.32 6.35
CA GLY A 197 -4.79 -26.51 5.70
C GLY A 197 -5.50 -26.93 4.41
N SER A 198 -6.52 -26.18 3.96
CA SER A 198 -7.20 -26.44 2.68
C SER A 198 -6.53 -25.76 1.48
N LEU A 199 -5.67 -24.75 1.72
CA LEU A 199 -4.84 -24.17 0.67
C LEU A 199 -3.61 -25.06 0.42
N ASP A 200 -3.25 -25.23 -0.85
CA ASP A 200 -1.99 -25.87 -1.23
C ASP A 200 -0.83 -24.98 -0.72
N PRO A 201 0.06 -25.50 0.15
CA PRO A 201 1.15 -24.70 0.70
C PRO A 201 2.10 -24.15 -0.36
N ASP A 202 2.25 -24.81 -1.51
CA ASP A 202 3.10 -24.34 -2.62
C ASP A 202 2.46 -23.20 -3.41
N LEU A 203 1.15 -22.98 -3.23
CA LEU A 203 0.40 -21.89 -3.90
C LEU A 203 0.07 -20.72 -2.97
N ILE A 204 0.56 -20.71 -1.74
CA ILE A 204 0.43 -19.57 -0.84
C ILE A 204 1.34 -18.44 -1.33
N HIS A 205 0.74 -17.30 -1.69
CA HIS A 205 1.47 -16.13 -2.20
C HIS A 205 1.99 -15.22 -1.09
N LEU A 206 1.31 -15.17 0.05
CA LEU A 206 1.72 -14.42 1.23
C LEU A 206 1.41 -15.23 2.49
N PRO A 207 2.42 -15.55 3.31
CA PRO A 207 2.23 -16.25 4.58
C PRO A 207 1.41 -15.46 5.58
N GLY A 208 0.58 -16.14 6.37
CA GLY A 208 -0.29 -15.54 7.38
C GLY A 208 0.43 -14.80 8.51
N ILE A 209 1.75 -14.93 8.62
CA ILE A 209 2.58 -14.17 9.57
C ILE A 209 2.50 -12.64 9.33
N TYR A 210 2.19 -12.22 8.10
CA TYR A 210 2.04 -10.80 7.74
C TYR A 210 0.62 -10.27 7.91
N VAL A 211 -0.37 -11.12 8.22
CA VAL A 211 -1.79 -10.74 8.33
C VAL A 211 -2.24 -10.84 9.79
N HIS A 212 -2.92 -9.82 10.29
CA HIS A 212 -3.26 -9.66 11.72
C HIS A 212 -4.76 -9.78 11.99
#